data_a6c7c3a8022ac7d21938570ed5116002
#
_entry.id   a6c7c3a8022ac7d21938570ed5116002
#
_cell.length_a   1.000
_cell.length_b   1.000
_cell.length_c   1.000
_cell.angle_alpha   90.00
_cell.angle_beta   90.00
_cell.angle_gamma   90.00
#
_symmetry.space_group_name_H-M   'P 1'
#
loop_
_entity.id
_entity.type
_entity.pdbx_description
1 polymer ?
#
loop_
_entity_poly.entity_id
_entity_poly.type
_entity_poly.pdbx_seq_one_letter_code
_entity_poly.pdbx_strand_id
1 'polypeptide(L)'
;SLLRERRLSSIDELITILVMGREPSLAAKVVEALLNNETYFFRDRTPFDLLARAALPELKRRRAASRRLRIWSTGCSTGQEAYSLAMLFAEDRESWAGWTIDILGTDVSSAVINRAREGIYSQFEVQRGLGVQQMIRWFEEAPTGWRAIEALRRGVRFQV
;
A
#
# COMPACT_ATOMS: atom_id res chain seq x y z
N SER A 1 -2.71 -9.97 -21.23
CA SER A 1 -1.94 -11.10 -20.67
C SER A 1 -0.50 -11.04 -21.19
N LEU A 2 0.43 -11.52 -20.39
CA LEU A 2 1.87 -11.55 -20.70
C LEU A 2 2.18 -12.26 -22.03
N LEU A 3 1.42 -13.31 -22.35
CA LEU A 3 1.55 -14.02 -23.64
C LEU A 3 1.31 -13.12 -24.84
N ARG A 4 0.25 -12.26 -24.79
CA ARG A 4 -0.05 -11.33 -25.88
C ARG A 4 1.00 -10.23 -26.00
N GLU A 5 1.47 -9.69 -24.87
CA GLU A 5 2.52 -8.67 -24.83
C GLU A 5 3.81 -9.16 -25.50
N ARG A 6 4.13 -10.43 -25.27
CA ARG A 6 5.35 -11.09 -25.77
C ARG A 6 5.16 -11.83 -27.10
N ARG A 7 3.95 -11.83 -27.65
CA ARG A 7 3.61 -12.56 -28.89
C ARG A 7 3.91 -14.06 -28.81
N LEU A 8 3.74 -14.66 -27.63
CA LEU A 8 3.94 -16.08 -27.40
C LEU A 8 2.66 -16.84 -27.74
N SER A 9 2.81 -18.03 -28.34
CA SER A 9 1.70 -18.85 -28.81
C SER A 9 1.09 -19.69 -27.68
N SER A 10 1.87 -20.02 -26.65
CA SER A 10 1.43 -20.91 -25.56
C SER A 10 2.16 -20.61 -24.24
N ILE A 11 1.60 -21.16 -23.15
CA ILE A 11 2.25 -21.15 -21.83
C ILE A 11 3.52 -22.01 -21.85
N ASP A 12 3.54 -23.12 -22.61
CA ASP A 12 4.70 -23.99 -22.69
C ASP A 12 5.92 -23.30 -23.31
N GLU A 13 5.68 -22.42 -24.29
CA GLU A 13 6.73 -21.58 -24.86
C GLU A 13 7.28 -20.60 -23.80
N LEU A 14 6.43 -19.99 -23.01
CA LEU A 14 6.81 -19.11 -21.90
C LEU A 14 7.66 -19.88 -20.87
N ILE A 15 7.21 -21.08 -20.47
CA ILE A 15 7.94 -21.93 -19.52
C ILE A 15 9.32 -22.31 -20.09
N THR A 16 9.39 -22.67 -21.36
CA THR A 16 10.65 -22.99 -22.01
C THR A 16 11.66 -21.84 -21.94
N ILE A 17 11.23 -20.61 -22.25
CA ILE A 17 12.08 -19.42 -22.16
C ILE A 17 12.55 -19.18 -20.72
N LEU A 18 11.66 -19.35 -19.73
CA LEU A 18 11.98 -19.18 -18.31
C LEU A 18 13.01 -20.21 -17.84
N VAL A 19 12.82 -21.50 -18.19
CA VAL A 19 13.75 -22.60 -17.80
C VAL A 19 15.11 -22.41 -18.41
N MET A 20 15.18 -21.90 -19.64
CA MET A 20 16.46 -21.60 -20.29
C MET A 20 17.22 -20.44 -19.66
N GLY A 21 16.59 -19.66 -18.77
CA GLY A 21 17.21 -18.58 -18.01
C GLY A 21 17.78 -17.42 -18.84
N ARG A 22 17.37 -17.33 -20.13
CA ARG A 22 17.92 -16.35 -21.08
C ARG A 22 17.40 -14.91 -20.85
N GLU A 23 16.31 -14.75 -20.14
CA GLU A 23 15.66 -13.45 -19.88
C GLU A 23 15.29 -13.28 -18.41
N PRO A 24 16.20 -12.82 -17.53
CA PRO A 24 15.88 -12.58 -16.11
C PRO A 24 14.71 -11.60 -15.90
N SER A 25 14.55 -10.60 -16.79
CA SER A 25 13.46 -9.65 -16.76
C SER A 25 12.08 -10.30 -17.03
N LEU A 26 12.03 -11.40 -17.76
CA LEU A 26 10.81 -12.14 -18.01
C LEU A 26 10.33 -12.88 -16.76
N ALA A 27 11.26 -13.46 -15.99
CA ALA A 27 10.93 -14.11 -14.73
C ALA A 27 10.26 -13.13 -13.74
N ALA A 28 10.81 -11.93 -13.60
CA ALA A 28 10.20 -10.87 -12.77
C ALA A 28 8.77 -10.52 -13.25
N LYS A 29 8.56 -10.34 -14.56
CA LYS A 29 7.23 -10.06 -15.13
C LYS A 29 6.24 -11.20 -14.93
N VAL A 30 6.69 -12.46 -14.98
CA VAL A 30 5.82 -13.61 -14.69
C VAL A 30 5.42 -13.62 -13.23
N VAL A 31 6.35 -13.36 -12.30
CA VAL A 31 6.02 -13.21 -10.88
C VAL A 31 5.00 -12.11 -10.69
N GLU A 32 5.23 -10.92 -11.23
CA GLU A 32 4.26 -9.82 -11.15
C GLU A 32 2.87 -10.18 -11.68
N ALA A 33 2.80 -10.92 -12.79
CA ALA A 33 1.54 -11.35 -13.40
C ALA A 33 0.76 -12.40 -12.58
N LEU A 34 1.43 -13.11 -11.68
CA LEU A 34 0.86 -14.13 -10.79
C LEU A 34 0.46 -13.57 -9.42
N LEU A 35 0.89 -12.34 -9.10
CA LEU A 35 0.55 -11.72 -7.82
C LEU A 35 -0.93 -11.38 -7.73
N ASN A 36 -1.52 -11.68 -6.59
CA ASN A 36 -2.85 -11.16 -6.23
C ASN A 36 -2.68 -9.83 -5.51
N ASN A 37 -2.88 -8.74 -6.24
CA ASN A 37 -2.74 -7.38 -5.72
C ASN A 37 -4.05 -6.84 -5.10
N GLU A 38 -5.01 -7.70 -4.75
CA GLU A 38 -6.26 -7.26 -4.15
C GLU A 38 -6.02 -6.62 -2.79
N THR A 39 -6.41 -5.36 -2.66
CA THR A 39 -6.31 -4.58 -1.44
C THR A 39 -7.43 -3.54 -1.39
N TYR A 40 -7.78 -3.06 -0.20
CA TYR A 40 -8.70 -1.94 0.01
C TYR A 40 -8.43 -1.26 1.35
N PHE A 41 -8.93 -0.04 1.51
CA PHE A 41 -8.71 0.74 2.73
C PHE A 41 -9.32 0.05 3.94
N PHE A 42 -8.56 0.00 5.06
CA PHE A 42 -8.95 -0.67 6.31
C PHE A 42 -9.46 -2.10 6.10
N ARG A 43 -8.80 -2.85 5.22
CA ARG A 43 -9.15 -4.26 4.94
C ARG A 43 -9.26 -5.03 6.25
N ASP A 44 -10.41 -5.75 6.40
CA ASP A 44 -10.69 -6.54 7.61
C ASP A 44 -10.51 -5.72 8.90
N ARG A 45 -11.27 -4.67 9.08
CA ARG A 45 -11.18 -3.66 10.16
C ARG A 45 -10.62 -4.15 11.51
N THR A 46 -10.86 -5.40 11.89
CA THR A 46 -10.42 -6.00 13.15
C THR A 46 -8.91 -5.83 13.44
N PRO A 47 -7.97 -6.07 12.48
CA PRO A 47 -6.55 -5.81 12.71
C PRO A 47 -6.24 -4.34 13.07
N PHE A 48 -6.88 -3.40 12.40
CA PHE A 48 -6.69 -1.96 12.68
C PHE A 48 -7.26 -1.57 14.04
N ASP A 49 -8.41 -2.13 14.43
CA ASP A 49 -9.00 -1.91 15.75
C ASP A 49 -8.11 -2.48 16.87
N LEU A 50 -7.56 -3.67 16.69
CA LEU A 50 -6.62 -4.28 17.63
C LEU A 50 -5.31 -3.47 17.70
N LEU A 51 -4.81 -3.01 16.57
CA LEU A 51 -3.64 -2.14 16.51
C LEU A 51 -3.89 -0.87 17.32
N ALA A 52 -5.00 -0.18 17.08
CA ALA A 52 -5.34 1.08 17.76
C ALA A 52 -5.56 0.90 19.26
N ARG A 53 -6.31 -0.14 19.67
CA ARG A 53 -6.77 -0.31 21.06
C ARG A 53 -5.77 -1.03 21.96
N ALA A 54 -4.90 -1.88 21.41
CA ALA A 54 -3.98 -2.69 22.19
C ALA A 54 -2.51 -2.45 21.85
N ALA A 55 -2.11 -2.63 20.59
CA ALA A 55 -0.70 -2.62 20.23
C ALA A 55 -0.09 -1.20 20.28
N LEU A 56 -0.74 -0.19 19.74
CA LEU A 56 -0.22 1.18 19.71
C LEU A 56 -0.07 1.80 21.12
N PRO A 57 -1.03 1.67 22.05
CA PRO A 57 -0.85 2.13 23.43
C PRO A 57 0.36 1.49 24.11
N GLU A 58 0.56 0.18 23.95
CA GLU A 58 1.70 -0.52 24.52
C GLU A 58 3.03 -0.10 23.88
N LEU A 59 3.08 0.02 22.56
CA LEU A 59 4.25 0.54 21.85
C LEU A 59 4.58 1.98 22.26
N LYS A 60 3.57 2.81 22.44
CA LYS A 60 3.71 4.18 22.94
C LYS A 60 4.36 4.21 24.31
N ARG A 61 3.89 3.36 25.24
CA ARG A 61 4.50 3.21 26.57
C ARG A 61 5.97 2.77 26.47
N ARG A 62 6.27 1.73 25.68
CA ARG A 62 7.63 1.18 25.55
C ARG A 62 8.59 2.14 24.84
N ARG A 63 8.12 2.96 23.94
CA ARG A 63 8.92 3.89 23.14
C ARG A 63 8.84 5.34 23.60
N ALA A 64 8.32 5.59 24.80
CA ALA A 64 8.13 6.93 25.37
C ALA A 64 9.42 7.79 25.38
N ALA A 65 10.56 7.18 25.62
CA ALA A 65 11.86 7.88 25.63
C ALA A 65 12.29 8.33 24.22
N SER A 66 12.12 7.48 23.21
CA SER A 66 12.53 7.78 21.84
C SER A 66 11.48 8.55 21.04
N ARG A 67 10.21 8.40 21.41
CA ARG A 67 9.03 8.93 20.70
C ARG A 67 9.06 8.64 19.19
N ARG A 68 9.52 7.44 18.83
CA ARG A 68 9.67 7.03 17.43
C ARG A 68 9.08 5.65 17.19
N LEU A 69 8.22 5.55 16.18
CA LEU A 69 7.71 4.29 15.66
C LEU A 69 8.11 4.15 14.19
N ARG A 70 8.49 2.93 13.82
CA ARG A 70 8.68 2.52 12.44
C ARG A 70 7.71 1.38 12.16
N ILE A 71 6.97 1.50 11.11
CA ILE A 71 5.95 0.54 10.69
C ILE A 71 6.31 0.10 9.27
N TRP A 72 6.27 -1.20 9.06
CA TRP A 72 6.54 -1.81 7.77
C TRP A 72 5.31 -2.56 7.29
N SER A 73 4.73 -2.09 6.18
CA SER A 73 3.65 -2.73 5.44
C SER A 73 4.26 -3.52 4.29
N THR A 74 4.36 -4.84 4.45
CA THR A 74 4.95 -5.74 3.44
C THR A 74 3.87 -6.23 2.48
N GLY A 75 4.18 -6.31 1.18
CA GLY A 75 3.16 -6.63 0.17
C GLY A 75 2.06 -5.57 0.14
N CYS A 76 2.45 -4.29 0.21
CA CYS A 76 1.51 -3.17 0.36
C CYS A 76 0.63 -2.91 -0.86
N SER A 77 0.85 -3.63 -1.97
CA SER A 77 0.11 -3.48 -3.21
C SER A 77 0.03 -2.00 -3.66
N THR A 78 -1.15 -1.51 -3.98
CA THR A 78 -1.38 -0.13 -4.41
C THR A 78 -1.50 0.87 -3.24
N GLY A 79 -1.06 0.48 -2.03
CA GLY A 79 -0.79 1.38 -0.91
C GLY A 79 -1.93 1.61 0.08
N GLN A 80 -3.11 0.99 -0.10
CA GLN A 80 -4.28 1.23 0.76
C GLN A 80 -4.03 0.89 2.23
N GLU A 81 -3.28 -0.19 2.53
CA GLU A 81 -2.93 -0.54 3.91
C GLU A 81 -2.03 0.53 4.54
N ALA A 82 -0.96 0.93 3.85
CA ALA A 82 -0.03 1.93 4.34
C ALA A 82 -0.71 3.30 4.56
N TYR A 83 -1.63 3.70 3.67
CA TYR A 83 -2.44 4.91 3.86
C TYR A 83 -3.47 4.75 4.98
N SER A 84 -4.05 3.57 5.17
CA SER A 84 -4.95 3.32 6.31
C SER A 84 -4.22 3.47 7.65
N LEU A 85 -2.97 3.01 7.72
CA LEU A 85 -2.11 3.25 8.89
C LEU A 85 -1.82 4.74 9.08
N ALA A 86 -1.52 5.47 8.01
CA ALA A 86 -1.29 6.91 8.10
C ALA A 86 -2.54 7.67 8.58
N MET A 87 -3.74 7.30 8.08
CA MET A 87 -5.01 7.86 8.55
C MET A 87 -5.23 7.59 10.03
N LEU A 88 -4.95 6.36 10.50
CA LEU A 88 -5.10 5.99 11.91
C LEU A 88 -4.32 6.94 12.84
N PHE A 89 -3.07 7.26 12.50
CA PHE A 89 -2.27 8.21 13.28
C PHE A 89 -2.74 9.65 13.12
N ALA A 90 -3.19 10.03 11.94
CA ALA A 90 -3.65 11.39 11.66
C ALA A 90 -5.01 11.70 12.33
N GLU A 91 -5.86 10.69 12.51
CA GLU A 91 -7.14 10.81 13.24
C GLU A 91 -6.93 10.98 14.76
N ASP A 92 -5.88 10.39 15.32
CA ASP A 92 -5.49 10.53 16.72
C ASP A 92 -4.25 11.43 16.91
N ARG A 93 -4.19 12.52 16.14
CA ARG A 93 -3.02 13.41 16.09
C ARG A 93 -2.59 13.96 17.44
N GLU A 94 -3.53 14.28 18.30
CA GLU A 94 -3.23 14.83 19.63
C GLU A 94 -2.47 13.82 20.47
N SER A 95 -2.89 12.58 20.47
CA SER A 95 -2.25 11.49 21.19
C SER A 95 -0.82 11.23 20.70
N TRP A 96 -0.54 11.49 19.43
CA TRP A 96 0.78 11.27 18.80
C TRP A 96 1.59 12.57 18.65
N ALA A 97 1.19 13.64 19.33
CA ALA A 97 1.94 14.90 19.29
C ALA A 97 3.39 14.71 19.79
N GLY A 98 4.35 15.21 19.01
CA GLY A 98 5.79 15.08 19.31
C GLY A 98 6.37 13.69 19.02
N TRP A 99 5.63 12.81 18.32
CA TRP A 99 6.14 11.51 17.84
C TRP A 99 6.58 11.58 16.37
N THR A 100 7.61 10.83 16.05
CA THR A 100 8.01 10.55 14.68
C THR A 100 7.42 9.19 14.27
N ILE A 101 6.47 9.22 13.35
CA ILE A 101 5.86 8.01 12.77
C ILE A 101 6.40 7.82 11.35
N ASP A 102 7.05 6.71 11.11
CA ASP A 102 7.75 6.39 9.86
C ASP A 102 7.12 5.12 9.27
N ILE A 103 6.30 5.27 8.23
CA ILE A 103 5.59 4.16 7.58
C ILE A 103 6.30 3.85 6.25
N LEU A 104 6.70 2.60 6.08
CA LEU A 104 7.30 2.08 4.85
C LEU A 104 6.39 1.02 4.25
N GLY A 105 5.91 1.25 3.04
CA GLY A 105 5.25 0.24 2.22
C GLY A 105 6.24 -0.37 1.22
N THR A 106 6.25 -1.69 1.11
CA THR A 106 7.06 -2.39 0.11
C THR A 106 6.23 -3.40 -0.64
N ASP A 107 6.54 -3.56 -1.93
CA ASP A 107 5.97 -4.60 -2.78
C ASP A 107 6.99 -4.99 -3.86
N VAL A 108 6.91 -6.20 -4.36
CA VAL A 108 7.82 -6.69 -5.42
C VAL A 108 7.43 -6.14 -6.80
N SER A 109 6.19 -5.66 -6.97
CA SER A 109 5.72 -5.07 -8.22
C SER A 109 5.99 -3.57 -8.27
N SER A 110 6.83 -3.17 -9.21
CA SER A 110 7.11 -1.76 -9.48
C SER A 110 5.87 -0.98 -9.94
N ALA A 111 4.96 -1.64 -10.65
CA ALA A 111 3.73 -1.04 -11.14
C ALA A 111 2.81 -0.62 -10.00
N VAL A 112 2.58 -1.51 -9.01
CA VAL A 112 1.73 -1.18 -7.86
C VAL A 112 2.38 -0.15 -6.94
N ILE A 113 3.71 -0.18 -6.77
CA ILE A 113 4.44 0.81 -5.99
C ILE A 113 4.35 2.20 -6.62
N ASN A 114 4.46 2.32 -7.94
CA ASN A 114 4.28 3.60 -8.62
C ASN A 114 2.87 4.14 -8.40
N ARG A 115 1.85 3.30 -8.52
CA ARG A 115 0.46 3.67 -8.22
C ARG A 115 0.27 4.08 -6.76
N ALA A 116 0.89 3.37 -5.81
CA ALA A 116 0.88 3.74 -4.40
C ALA A 116 1.49 5.13 -4.15
N ARG A 117 2.60 5.46 -4.82
CA ARG A 117 3.24 6.79 -4.75
C ARG A 117 2.37 7.90 -5.33
N GLU A 118 1.66 7.65 -6.43
CA GLU A 118 0.70 8.59 -7.00
C GLU A 118 -0.45 8.87 -6.06
N GLY A 119 -0.90 7.84 -5.34
CA GLY A 119 -1.99 7.89 -4.37
C GLY A 119 -3.33 8.24 -4.99
N ILE A 120 -3.56 7.86 -6.28
CA ILE A 120 -4.79 8.11 -7.02
C ILE A 120 -5.59 6.82 -7.13
N TYR A 121 -6.85 6.89 -6.74
CA TYR A 121 -7.76 5.76 -6.67
C TYR A 121 -9.09 6.10 -7.34
N SER A 122 -9.75 5.10 -7.92
CA SER A 122 -11.10 5.26 -8.45
C SER A 122 -12.11 5.53 -7.32
N GLN A 123 -13.28 6.07 -7.66
CA GLN A 123 -14.40 6.23 -6.75
C GLN A 123 -14.72 4.94 -6.00
N PHE A 124 -14.76 3.82 -6.72
CA PHE A 124 -15.03 2.50 -6.13
C PHE A 124 -13.99 2.09 -5.08
N GLU A 125 -12.70 2.33 -5.35
CA GLU A 125 -11.62 1.96 -4.44
C GLU A 125 -11.64 2.78 -3.15
N VAL A 126 -11.94 4.08 -3.21
CA VAL A 126 -12.04 4.90 -1.99
C VAL A 126 -13.30 4.58 -1.18
N GLN A 127 -14.42 4.29 -1.84
CA GLN A 127 -15.64 3.89 -1.15
C GLN A 127 -15.56 2.50 -0.51
N ARG A 128 -14.68 1.64 -1.03
CA ARG A 128 -14.44 0.33 -0.44
C ARG A 128 -13.56 0.47 0.80
N GLY A 129 -14.20 0.52 1.97
CA GLY A 129 -13.54 0.54 3.28
C GLY A 129 -13.48 1.90 3.97
N LEU A 130 -13.68 3.02 3.25
CA LEU A 130 -13.77 4.35 3.84
C LEU A 130 -15.21 4.81 4.03
N GLY A 131 -15.48 5.45 5.15
CA GLY A 131 -16.69 6.23 5.33
C GLY A 131 -16.62 7.56 4.55
N VAL A 132 -17.79 8.14 4.23
CA VAL A 132 -17.88 9.41 3.47
C VAL A 132 -17.05 10.52 4.12
N GLN A 133 -17.08 10.64 5.43
CA GLN A 133 -16.31 11.66 6.16
C GLN A 133 -14.80 11.46 6.03
N GLN A 134 -14.31 10.21 6.07
CA GLN A 134 -12.90 9.88 5.85
C GLN A 134 -12.49 10.17 4.41
N MET A 135 -13.34 9.83 3.45
CA MET A 135 -13.09 10.13 2.04
C MET A 135 -12.91 11.63 1.82
N ILE A 136 -13.86 12.47 2.27
CA ILE A 136 -13.79 13.93 2.13
C ILE A 136 -12.59 14.53 2.88
N ARG A 137 -12.23 13.96 4.02
CA ARG A 137 -11.12 14.46 4.84
C ARG A 137 -9.75 14.15 4.25
N TRP A 138 -9.59 12.97 3.63
CA TRP A 138 -8.28 12.43 3.27
C TRP A 138 -8.01 12.34 1.78
N PHE A 139 -9.02 12.65 0.96
CA PHE A 139 -8.89 12.62 -0.49
C PHE A 139 -9.45 13.89 -1.12
N GLU A 140 -8.87 14.28 -2.23
CA GLU A 140 -9.28 15.39 -3.09
C GLU A 140 -9.60 14.86 -4.48
N GLU A 141 -10.49 15.53 -5.21
CA GLU A 141 -10.78 15.17 -6.60
C GLU A 141 -9.54 15.35 -7.48
N ALA A 142 -9.32 14.39 -8.38
CA ALA A 142 -8.27 14.40 -9.37
C ALA A 142 -8.86 14.04 -10.74
N PRO A 143 -8.18 14.37 -11.86
CA PRO A 143 -8.72 14.13 -13.21
C PRO A 143 -9.14 12.69 -13.50
N THR A 144 -8.51 11.72 -12.83
CA THR A 144 -8.75 10.28 -13.02
C THR A 144 -9.30 9.58 -11.78
N GLY A 145 -9.81 10.33 -10.79
CA GLY A 145 -10.37 9.77 -9.56
C GLY A 145 -10.11 10.61 -8.32
N TRP A 146 -9.70 9.99 -7.25
CA TRP A 146 -9.49 10.59 -5.93
C TRP A 146 -8.05 10.45 -5.51
N ARG A 147 -7.38 11.55 -5.22
CA ARG A 147 -5.99 11.57 -4.75
C ARG A 147 -5.94 11.71 -3.25
N ALA A 148 -5.15 10.88 -2.59
CA ALA A 148 -4.81 11.08 -1.19
C ALA A 148 -4.15 12.46 -1.00
N ILE A 149 -4.59 13.25 0.00
CA ILE A 149 -4.03 14.58 0.26
C ILE A 149 -2.53 14.51 0.56
N GLU A 150 -1.83 15.61 0.31
CA GLU A 150 -0.37 15.66 0.46
C GLU A 150 0.10 15.27 1.87
N ALA A 151 -0.65 15.66 2.90
CA ALA A 151 -0.33 15.32 4.29
C ALA A 151 -0.26 13.81 4.54
N LEU A 152 -1.18 13.02 3.93
CA LEU A 152 -1.12 11.56 3.99
C LEU A 152 0.04 11.00 3.18
N ARG A 153 0.24 11.50 1.96
CA ARG A 153 1.30 11.02 1.06
C ARG A 153 2.69 11.22 1.64
N ARG A 154 2.92 12.34 2.35
CA ARG A 154 4.19 12.60 3.07
C ARG A 154 4.42 11.68 4.26
N GLY A 155 3.37 11.12 4.83
CA GLY A 155 3.43 10.20 5.97
C GLY A 155 3.87 8.78 5.62
N VAL A 156 3.96 8.44 4.32
CA VAL A 156 4.27 7.09 3.86
C VAL A 156 5.36 7.11 2.80
N ARG A 157 6.32 6.20 2.92
CA ARG A 157 7.32 5.95 1.88
C ARG A 157 7.05 4.61 1.21
N PHE A 158 7.28 4.52 -0.10
CA PHE A 158 7.09 3.29 -0.87
C PHE A 158 8.37 2.88 -1.59
N GLN A 159 8.70 1.59 -1.53
CA GLN A 159 9.87 0.99 -2.18
C GLN A 159 9.51 -0.35 -2.82
N VAL A 160 10.20 -0.68 -3.91
CA VAL A 160 10.18 -2.00 -4.53
C VAL A 160 11.11 -2.92 -3.78
#